data_722775cf5fa0b5d012944c83f0f64423
#
_entry.id   722775cf5fa0b5d012944c83f0f64423
#
_cell.length_a   1.000
_cell.length_b   1.000
_cell.length_c   1.000
_cell.angle_alpha   90.00
_cell.angle_beta   90.00
_cell.angle_gamma   90.00
#
_symmetry.space_group_name_H-M   'P 1'
#
loop_
_entity.id
_entity.type
_entity.pdbx_description
1 polymer ?
#
loop_
_entity_poly.entity_id
_entity_poly.type
_entity_poly.pdbx_seq_one_letter_code
_entity_poly.pdbx_strand_id
1 'polypeptide(L)'
;MGGKNAYPIGQALTFVAFCTGFGVAIAEQLLFWLVLKPHVLPLFSMTAASASLCVTMMICYSISAPLHAFATTGIVGVLRGGGDVGIAMLIDVLPLWCFTLPLLVLLGLVLHAPIAIFCFIMATESALKVPFGLHRIRGGKWIHDVTQDLNA
;
A
#
# COMPACT_ATOMS: atom_id res chain seq x y z
N MET A 1 -29.43 -13.33 10.68
CA MET A 1 -29.83 -11.90 10.60
C MET A 1 -28.68 -10.90 10.42
N GLY A 2 -27.40 -11.33 10.33
CA GLY A 2 -26.23 -10.46 10.28
C GLY A 2 -25.84 -9.84 8.93
N GLY A 3 -26.28 -10.41 7.81
CA GLY A 3 -25.72 -10.04 6.50
C GLY A 3 -26.11 -8.66 5.93
N LYS A 4 -27.27 -8.12 6.30
CA LYS A 4 -27.75 -6.84 5.73
C LYS A 4 -27.10 -5.60 6.38
N ASN A 5 -26.65 -5.71 7.62
CA ASN A 5 -26.02 -4.60 8.35
C ASN A 5 -24.49 -4.58 8.24
N ALA A 6 -23.87 -5.66 7.79
CA ALA A 6 -22.41 -5.74 7.68
C ALA A 6 -21.86 -4.94 6.48
N TYR A 7 -22.64 -4.80 5.41
CA TYR A 7 -22.24 -4.07 4.22
C TYR A 7 -21.98 -2.57 4.47
N PRO A 8 -22.89 -1.81 5.10
CA PRO A 8 -22.63 -0.39 5.41
C PRO A 8 -21.49 -0.22 6.43
N ILE A 9 -21.32 -1.15 7.37
CA ILE A 9 -20.22 -1.13 8.32
C ILE A 9 -18.86 -1.32 7.58
N GLY A 10 -18.79 -2.25 6.64
CA GLY A 10 -17.60 -2.45 5.81
C GLY A 10 -17.23 -1.23 4.98
N GLN A 11 -18.21 -0.56 4.39
CA GLN A 11 -17.96 0.68 3.66
C GLN A 11 -17.48 1.81 4.58
N ALA A 12 -18.09 1.96 5.76
CA ALA A 12 -17.65 2.95 6.75
C ALA A 12 -16.21 2.68 7.23
N LEU A 13 -15.88 1.42 7.52
CA LEU A 13 -14.51 1.02 7.88
C LEU A 13 -13.50 1.30 6.77
N THR A 14 -13.87 1.04 5.52
CA THR A 14 -13.02 1.34 4.35
C THR A 14 -12.78 2.85 4.23
N PHE A 15 -13.80 3.66 4.44
CA PHE A 15 -13.67 5.11 4.43
C PHE A 15 -12.80 5.63 5.57
N VAL A 16 -12.98 5.12 6.79
CA VAL A 16 -12.14 5.46 7.94
C VAL A 16 -10.69 5.04 7.69
N ALA A 17 -10.47 3.83 7.17
CA ALA A 17 -9.13 3.35 6.82
C ALA A 17 -8.46 4.22 5.75
N PHE A 18 -9.24 4.72 4.77
CA PHE A 18 -8.71 5.66 3.77
C PHE A 18 -8.30 7.00 4.40
N CYS A 19 -9.16 7.58 5.24
CA CYS A 19 -8.88 8.85 5.91
C CYS A 19 -7.68 8.74 6.86
N THR A 20 -7.60 7.66 7.64
CA THR A 20 -6.46 7.43 8.54
C THR A 20 -5.18 7.18 7.77
N GLY A 21 -5.21 6.36 6.73
CA GLY A 21 -4.06 6.11 5.86
C GLY A 21 -3.56 7.39 5.19
N PHE A 22 -4.46 8.23 4.70
CA PHE A 22 -4.11 9.52 4.12
C PHE A 22 -3.50 10.48 5.16
N GLY A 23 -4.07 10.52 6.38
CA GLY A 23 -3.53 11.31 7.48
C GLY A 23 -2.12 10.87 7.91
N VAL A 24 -1.90 9.57 8.01
CA VAL A 24 -0.57 9.00 8.30
C VAL A 24 0.43 9.33 7.19
N ALA A 25 0.04 9.20 5.92
CA ALA A 25 0.91 9.55 4.80
C ALA A 25 1.32 11.03 4.81
N ILE A 26 0.41 11.95 5.15
CA ILE A 26 0.74 13.37 5.31
C ILE A 26 1.70 13.57 6.49
N ALA A 27 1.45 12.93 7.63
CA ALA A 27 2.30 13.03 8.80
C ALA A 27 3.73 12.52 8.54
N GLU A 28 3.87 11.38 7.85
CA GLU A 28 5.16 10.86 7.41
C GLU A 28 5.90 11.86 6.50
N GLN A 29 5.20 12.49 5.57
CA GLN A 29 5.81 13.48 4.68
C GLN A 29 6.26 14.73 5.41
N LEU A 30 5.44 15.25 6.32
CA LEU A 30 5.81 16.38 7.15
C LEU A 30 7.04 16.04 8.01
N LEU A 31 7.07 14.89 8.64
CA LEU A 31 8.20 14.40 9.42
C LEU A 31 9.47 14.31 8.56
N PHE A 32 9.36 13.77 7.35
CA PHE A 32 10.49 13.70 6.43
C PHE A 32 11.03 15.10 6.10
N TRP A 33 10.17 16.01 5.64
CA TRP A 33 10.59 17.33 5.19
C TRP A 33 11.11 18.21 6.32
N LEU A 34 10.49 18.14 7.51
CA LEU A 34 10.83 18.97 8.66
C LEU A 34 12.00 18.44 9.49
N VAL A 35 12.14 17.10 9.58
CA VAL A 35 13.11 16.48 10.49
C VAL A 35 14.18 15.71 9.74
N LEU A 36 13.82 14.72 8.90
CA LEU A 36 14.78 13.84 8.28
C LEU A 36 15.67 14.58 7.28
N LYS A 37 15.09 15.37 6.39
CA LYS A 37 15.84 16.07 5.36
C LYS A 37 16.86 17.07 5.96
N PRO A 38 16.51 17.98 6.88
CA PRO A 38 17.46 18.96 7.40
C PRO A 38 18.43 18.41 8.46
N HIS A 39 18.03 17.41 9.25
CA HIS A 39 18.81 16.95 10.40
C HIS A 39 19.50 15.60 10.17
N VAL A 40 18.87 14.68 9.46
CA VAL A 40 19.36 13.31 9.31
C VAL A 40 20.22 13.17 8.04
N LEU A 41 19.81 13.73 6.90
CA LEU A 41 20.60 13.66 5.67
C LEU A 41 22.04 14.20 5.83
N PRO A 42 22.27 15.33 6.51
CA PRO A 42 23.65 15.85 6.70
C PRO A 42 24.54 14.97 7.59
N LEU A 43 23.95 14.14 8.46
CA LEU A 43 24.69 13.20 9.31
C LEU A 43 25.35 12.05 8.52
N PHE A 44 24.75 11.69 7.40
CA PHE A 44 25.32 10.71 6.49
C PHE A 44 26.21 11.44 5.49
N SER A 45 27.51 11.40 5.60
CA SER A 45 28.50 12.03 4.69
C SER A 45 28.27 11.62 3.21
N MET A 46 27.08 11.94 2.68
CA MET A 46 26.64 11.56 1.34
C MET A 46 27.21 12.49 0.28
N THR A 47 27.52 11.92 -0.89
CA THR A 47 27.83 12.74 -2.06
C THR A 47 26.58 13.53 -2.50
N ALA A 48 26.78 14.69 -3.12
CA ALA A 48 25.66 15.49 -3.62
C ALA A 48 24.73 14.71 -4.58
N ALA A 49 25.31 13.80 -5.37
CA ALA A 49 24.56 12.91 -6.25
C ALA A 49 23.65 11.94 -5.46
N SER A 50 24.18 11.31 -4.42
CA SER A 50 23.40 10.40 -3.57
C SER A 50 22.29 11.13 -2.81
N ALA A 51 22.56 12.34 -2.32
CA ALA A 51 21.58 13.16 -1.65
C ALA A 51 20.42 13.56 -2.58
N SER A 52 20.72 13.93 -3.83
CA SER A 52 19.69 14.27 -4.83
C SER A 52 18.82 13.05 -5.19
N LEU A 53 19.41 11.87 -5.31
CA LEU A 53 18.68 10.62 -5.53
C LEU A 53 17.74 10.30 -4.36
N CYS A 54 18.22 10.41 -3.11
CA CYS A 54 17.39 10.23 -1.93
C CYS A 54 16.17 11.16 -1.94
N VAL A 55 16.37 12.44 -2.21
CA VAL A 55 15.26 13.41 -2.29
C VAL A 55 14.27 13.03 -3.39
N THR A 56 14.74 12.63 -4.56
CA THR A 56 13.89 12.18 -5.66
C THR A 56 13.06 10.96 -5.28
N MET A 57 13.67 9.96 -4.66
CA MET A 57 12.97 8.77 -4.15
C MET A 57 11.88 9.14 -3.13
N MET A 58 12.19 10.03 -2.22
CA MET A 58 11.24 10.44 -1.20
C MET A 58 10.07 11.24 -1.78
N ILE A 59 10.28 12.05 -2.81
CA ILE A 59 9.20 12.72 -3.53
C ILE A 59 8.30 11.69 -4.23
N CYS A 60 8.88 10.72 -4.94
CA CYS A 60 8.13 9.66 -5.58
C CYS A 60 7.32 8.83 -4.56
N TYR A 61 7.92 8.49 -3.42
CA TYR A 61 7.23 7.79 -2.34
C TYR A 61 6.10 8.63 -1.76
N SER A 62 6.31 9.93 -1.56
CA SER A 62 5.29 10.87 -1.08
C SER A 62 4.02 10.85 -1.92
N ILE A 63 4.18 10.80 -3.24
CA ILE A 63 3.05 10.78 -4.18
C ILE A 63 2.32 9.45 -4.10
N SER A 64 3.02 8.33 -3.88
CA SER A 64 2.46 6.99 -3.81
C SER A 64 1.95 6.60 -2.42
N ALA A 65 2.42 7.26 -1.36
CA ALA A 65 2.10 6.93 0.02
C ALA A 65 0.60 6.85 0.34
N PRO A 66 -0.28 7.75 -0.12
CA PRO A 66 -1.72 7.64 0.09
C PRO A 66 -2.32 6.37 -0.52
N LEU A 67 -1.87 5.98 -1.72
CA LEU A 67 -2.30 4.74 -2.37
C LEU A 67 -1.82 3.53 -1.61
N HIS A 68 -0.57 3.54 -1.16
CA HIS A 68 0.02 2.46 -0.37
C HIS A 68 -0.70 2.29 0.97
N ALA A 69 -0.96 3.37 1.68
CA ALA A 69 -1.70 3.36 2.93
C ALA A 69 -3.13 2.84 2.73
N PHE A 70 -3.82 3.24 1.66
CA PHE A 70 -5.13 2.73 1.32
C PHE A 70 -5.11 1.23 0.98
N ALA A 71 -4.14 0.77 0.19
CA ALA A 71 -3.99 -0.64 -0.13
C ALA A 71 -3.76 -1.48 1.14
N THR A 72 -2.89 -1.03 2.04
CA THR A 72 -2.54 -1.76 3.25
C THR A 72 -3.69 -1.77 4.27
N THR A 73 -4.27 -0.63 4.59
CA THR A 73 -5.34 -0.54 5.60
C THR A 73 -6.70 -0.92 5.04
N GLY A 74 -7.06 -0.46 3.85
CA GLY A 74 -8.37 -0.70 3.24
C GLY A 74 -8.52 -2.12 2.72
N ILE A 75 -7.52 -2.64 1.96
CA ILE A 75 -7.63 -3.96 1.36
C ILE A 75 -7.24 -5.02 2.39
N VAL A 76 -6.02 -4.92 2.91
CA VAL A 76 -5.48 -5.94 3.83
C VAL A 76 -6.23 -5.93 5.16
N GLY A 77 -6.49 -4.75 5.73
CA GLY A 77 -7.18 -4.62 7.00
C GLY A 77 -8.64 -5.05 6.92
N VAL A 78 -9.39 -4.55 5.96
CA VAL A 78 -10.84 -4.82 5.83
C VAL A 78 -11.11 -6.26 5.39
N LEU A 79 -10.41 -6.75 4.35
CA LEU A 79 -10.63 -8.12 3.88
C LEU A 79 -10.23 -9.16 4.93
N ARG A 80 -9.10 -8.98 5.60
CA ARG A 80 -8.68 -9.89 6.68
C ARG A 80 -9.61 -9.83 7.89
N GLY A 81 -10.08 -8.64 8.25
CA GLY A 81 -11.08 -8.46 9.32
C GLY A 81 -12.42 -9.10 8.99
N GLY A 82 -12.78 -9.24 7.73
CA GLY A 82 -13.99 -9.93 7.26
C GLY A 82 -13.85 -11.45 7.12
N GLY A 83 -12.66 -12.01 7.39
CA GLY A 83 -12.41 -13.45 7.29
C GLY A 83 -11.91 -13.92 5.89
N ASP A 84 -11.82 -13.02 4.91
CA ASP A 84 -11.37 -13.35 3.55
C ASP A 84 -9.84 -13.23 3.42
N VAL A 85 -9.13 -13.90 4.34
CA VAL A 85 -7.66 -13.81 4.46
C VAL A 85 -6.95 -14.33 3.22
N GLY A 86 -7.46 -15.40 2.61
CA GLY A 86 -6.85 -16.02 1.42
C GLY A 86 -6.85 -15.08 0.22
N ILE A 87 -7.97 -14.44 -0.06
CA ILE A 87 -8.07 -13.47 -1.17
C ILE A 87 -7.27 -12.20 -0.87
N ALA A 88 -7.30 -11.71 0.37
CA ALA A 88 -6.48 -10.57 0.78
C ALA A 88 -4.98 -10.84 0.56
N MET A 89 -4.51 -12.03 0.93
CA MET A 89 -3.13 -12.46 0.71
C MET A 89 -2.81 -12.58 -0.79
N LEU A 90 -3.72 -13.11 -1.59
CA LEU A 90 -3.54 -13.22 -3.04
C LEU A 90 -3.41 -11.84 -3.69
N ILE A 91 -4.29 -10.89 -3.34
CA ILE A 91 -4.25 -9.51 -3.86
C ILE A 91 -2.95 -8.80 -3.44
N ASP A 92 -2.41 -9.12 -2.27
CA ASP A 92 -1.19 -8.51 -1.78
C ASP A 92 0.08 -9.10 -2.41
N VAL A 93 0.16 -10.41 -2.50
CA VAL A 93 1.37 -11.14 -2.91
C VAL A 93 1.49 -11.28 -4.44
N LEU A 94 0.38 -11.50 -5.15
CA LEU A 94 0.42 -11.80 -6.57
C LEU A 94 0.96 -10.65 -7.44
N PRO A 95 0.57 -9.38 -7.25
CA PRO A 95 1.16 -8.27 -8.00
C PRO A 95 2.65 -8.10 -7.72
N LEU A 96 3.09 -8.33 -6.48
CA LEU A 96 4.49 -8.25 -6.10
C LEU A 96 5.33 -9.29 -6.85
N TRP A 97 4.93 -10.56 -6.84
CA TRP A 97 5.69 -11.65 -7.43
C TRP A 97 5.59 -11.73 -8.95
N CYS A 98 4.40 -11.48 -9.51
CA CYS A 98 4.17 -11.65 -10.95
C CYS A 98 4.48 -10.40 -11.78
N PHE A 99 4.42 -9.22 -11.17
CA PHE A 99 4.62 -7.96 -11.87
C PHE A 99 5.84 -7.20 -11.34
N THR A 100 5.87 -6.85 -10.07
CA THR A 100 6.87 -5.94 -9.51
C THR A 100 8.26 -6.57 -9.54
N LEU A 101 8.44 -7.78 -9.00
CA LEU A 101 9.75 -8.45 -8.93
C LEU A 101 10.35 -8.73 -10.31
N PRO A 102 9.66 -9.37 -11.28
CA PRO A 102 10.22 -9.60 -12.59
C PRO A 102 10.59 -8.30 -13.32
N LEU A 103 9.77 -7.26 -13.17
CA LEU A 103 10.01 -5.98 -13.79
C LEU A 103 11.23 -5.26 -13.17
N LEU A 104 11.37 -5.30 -11.85
CA LEU A 104 12.54 -4.75 -11.15
C LEU A 104 13.84 -5.47 -11.55
N VAL A 105 13.80 -6.78 -11.65
CA VAL A 105 14.95 -7.58 -12.09
C VAL A 105 15.32 -7.24 -13.55
N LEU A 106 14.35 -7.20 -14.44
CA LEU A 106 14.57 -6.86 -15.85
C LEU A 106 15.16 -5.46 -16.00
N LEU A 107 14.57 -4.47 -15.36
CA LEU A 107 15.00 -3.07 -15.46
C LEU A 107 16.32 -2.82 -14.75
N GLY A 108 16.57 -3.49 -13.63
CA GLY A 108 17.79 -3.33 -12.86
C GLY A 108 18.99 -4.04 -13.47
N LEU A 109 18.85 -5.32 -13.82
CA LEU A 109 19.98 -6.14 -14.29
C LEU A 109 20.22 -6.02 -15.79
N VAL A 110 19.14 -5.87 -16.60
CA VAL A 110 19.27 -5.86 -18.06
C VAL A 110 19.36 -4.43 -18.61
N LEU A 111 18.48 -3.56 -18.18
CA LEU A 111 18.37 -2.20 -18.73
C LEU A 111 19.15 -1.14 -17.93
N HIS A 112 19.67 -1.48 -16.75
CA HIS A 112 20.41 -0.52 -15.88
C HIS A 112 19.64 0.81 -15.72
N ALA A 113 18.33 0.70 -15.52
CA ALA A 113 17.41 1.84 -15.48
C ALA A 113 17.73 2.77 -14.29
N PRO A 114 17.49 4.07 -14.42
CA PRO A 114 17.68 5.00 -13.32
C PRO A 114 16.72 4.69 -12.17
N ILE A 115 17.18 4.95 -10.95
CA ILE A 115 16.51 4.58 -9.71
C ILE A 115 15.09 5.15 -9.59
N ALA A 116 14.79 6.29 -10.24
CA ALA A 116 13.46 6.88 -10.29
C ALA A 116 12.41 5.95 -10.92
N ILE A 117 12.81 5.11 -11.88
CA ILE A 117 11.91 4.13 -12.53
C ILE A 117 11.51 3.05 -11.52
N PHE A 118 12.40 2.62 -10.64
CA PHE A 118 12.09 1.64 -9.59
C PHE A 118 11.02 2.17 -8.63
N CYS A 119 11.13 3.45 -8.23
CA CYS A 119 10.13 4.09 -7.39
C CYS A 119 8.76 4.15 -8.09
N PHE A 120 8.74 4.44 -9.38
CA PHE A 120 7.51 4.46 -10.17
C PHE A 120 6.84 3.08 -10.26
N ILE A 121 7.63 2.03 -10.41
CA ILE A 121 7.12 0.64 -10.45
C ILE A 121 6.49 0.28 -9.10
N MET A 122 7.14 0.61 -7.99
CA MET A 122 6.60 0.36 -6.65
C MET A 122 5.29 1.13 -6.41
N ALA A 123 5.19 2.36 -6.91
CA ALA A 123 3.95 3.13 -6.87
C ALA A 123 2.83 2.45 -7.69
N THR A 124 3.17 1.92 -8.87
CA THR A 124 2.24 1.22 -9.76
C THR A 124 1.71 -0.06 -9.12
N GLU A 125 2.53 -0.77 -8.35
CA GLU A 125 2.09 -1.95 -7.58
C GLU A 125 0.93 -1.63 -6.64
N SER A 126 1.07 -0.56 -5.86
CA SER A 126 0.00 -0.10 -4.96
C SER A 126 -1.26 0.30 -5.73
N ALA A 127 -1.09 0.96 -6.88
CA ALA A 127 -2.21 1.33 -7.75
C ALA A 127 -2.94 0.12 -8.33
N LEU A 128 -2.22 -0.96 -8.65
CA LEU A 128 -2.83 -2.21 -9.14
C LEU A 128 -3.67 -2.91 -8.06
N LYS A 129 -3.25 -2.88 -6.81
CA LYS A 129 -3.97 -3.52 -5.69
C LYS A 129 -5.32 -2.86 -5.42
N VAL A 130 -5.42 -1.55 -5.61
CA VAL A 130 -6.63 -0.76 -5.29
C VAL A 130 -7.88 -1.24 -6.05
N PRO A 131 -7.90 -1.38 -7.38
CA PRO A 131 -9.10 -1.79 -8.11
C PRO A 131 -9.55 -3.21 -7.74
N PHE A 132 -8.62 -4.14 -7.54
CA PHE A 132 -8.95 -5.51 -7.13
C PHE A 132 -9.55 -5.56 -5.73
N GLY A 133 -8.96 -4.83 -4.79
CA GLY A 133 -9.49 -4.73 -3.44
C GLY A 133 -10.86 -4.06 -3.37
N LEU A 134 -11.05 -2.95 -4.07
CA LEU A 134 -12.33 -2.27 -4.14
C LEU A 134 -13.42 -3.13 -4.79
N HIS A 135 -13.09 -3.84 -5.86
CA HIS A 135 -14.04 -4.76 -6.50
C HIS A 135 -14.50 -5.86 -5.52
N ARG A 136 -13.55 -6.42 -4.77
CA ARG A 136 -13.86 -7.47 -3.78
C ARG A 136 -14.71 -6.93 -2.63
N ILE A 137 -14.37 -5.76 -2.09
CA ILE A 137 -15.12 -5.11 -1.01
C ILE A 137 -16.53 -4.77 -1.45
N ARG A 138 -16.71 -4.19 -2.65
CA ARG A 138 -18.02 -3.84 -3.20
C ARG A 138 -18.89 -5.07 -3.48
N GLY A 139 -18.28 -6.19 -3.83
CA GLY A 139 -18.99 -7.45 -4.09
C GLY A 139 -19.61 -8.10 -2.84
N GLY A 140 -19.32 -7.62 -1.65
CA GLY A 140 -19.86 -8.13 -0.37
C GLY A 140 -19.46 -9.56 -0.02
N LYS A 141 -18.70 -10.24 -0.87
CA LYS A 141 -18.29 -11.64 -0.71
C LYS A 141 -17.14 -11.87 0.29
N TRP A 142 -16.63 -10.80 0.89
CA TRP A 142 -15.53 -10.83 1.84
C TRP A 142 -15.97 -11.09 3.29
N ILE A 143 -17.28 -11.04 3.55
CA ILE A 143 -17.84 -11.25 4.87
C ILE A 143 -18.09 -12.75 5.05
N HIS A 144 -17.24 -13.42 5.79
CA HIS A 144 -17.40 -14.80 6.21
C HIS A 144 -17.80 -14.86 7.67
N ASP A 145 -18.75 -15.72 8.01
CA ASP A 145 -19.20 -15.93 9.39
C ASP A 145 -18.26 -16.96 10.03
N VAL A 146 -17.11 -16.48 10.53
CA VAL A 146 -16.09 -17.33 11.19
C VAL A 146 -16.54 -17.91 12.54
N THR A 147 -17.73 -17.54 13.02
CA THR A 147 -18.25 -18.03 14.31
C THR A 147 -19.10 -19.28 14.19
N GLN A 148 -19.48 -19.71 12.99
CA GLN A 148 -20.30 -20.92 12.80
C GLN A 148 -19.49 -22.22 12.98
N ASP A 149 -18.19 -22.20 12.70
CA ASP A 149 -17.33 -23.38 12.81
C ASP A 149 -16.96 -23.76 14.25
N LEU A 150 -17.27 -22.91 15.24
CA LEU A 150 -17.02 -23.18 16.65
C LEU A 150 -18.16 -23.97 17.35
N ASN A 151 -19.29 -24.17 16.67
CA ASN A 151 -20.45 -24.88 17.20
C ASN A 151 -20.75 -26.21 16.47
N ALA A 152 -19.86 -26.67 15.64
CA ALA A 152 -19.87 -27.99 15.01
C ALA A 152 -18.81 -28.88 15.68
#